data_63aab7b306833cf3cfa1152c5c733ff7
#
_entry.id   63aab7b306833cf3cfa1152c5c733ff7
#
_cell.length_a   1.000
_cell.length_b   1.000
_cell.length_c   1.000
_cell.angle_alpha   90.00
_cell.angle_beta   90.00
_cell.angle_gamma   90.00
#
_symmetry.space_group_name_H-M   'P 1'
#
loop_
_entity.id
_entity.type
_entity.pdbx_description
1 polymer ?
#
loop_
_entity_poly.entity_id
_entity_poly.type
_entity_poly.pdbx_seq_one_letter_code
_entity_poly.pdbx_strand_id
1 'polypeptide(L)'
;QHMNGLIRATDGHIYFNGEDIYDKDYDMKKLRSKVGLVFQYPEHQLFEIDVFSDVCFGPKNLGLDKKEVELRAYDALKKVGLPDELFYQSPFELSGGQKRRVAIAGVLAMKPEVLILDEPTAGLDPKGRDEILQQIKKLQTETGLTILLVSHSMEDVAEYVDRIIVMNKGS
;
A
#
# COMPACT_ATOMS: atom_id res chain seq x y z
N GLN A 1 -0.20 5.79 -10.17
CA GLN A 1 0.55 7.04 -9.90
C GLN A 1 -0.32 8.28 -10.13
N HIS A 2 -1.18 8.32 -11.15
CA HIS A 2 -2.10 9.45 -11.38
C HIS A 2 -3.09 9.66 -10.23
N MET A 3 -3.65 8.58 -9.69
CA MET A 3 -4.69 8.61 -8.64
C MET A 3 -4.22 9.17 -7.29
N ASN A 4 -2.92 9.17 -7.01
CA ASN A 4 -2.35 9.80 -5.80
C ASN A 4 -1.60 11.09 -6.10
N GLY A 5 -1.74 11.60 -7.33
CA GLY A 5 -1.17 12.88 -7.77
C GLY A 5 0.35 12.91 -7.85
N LEU A 6 1.04 11.74 -7.98
CA LEU A 6 2.47 11.71 -8.27
C LEU A 6 2.77 12.11 -9.70
N ILE A 7 1.88 11.75 -10.62
CA ILE A 7 1.95 12.13 -12.03
C ILE A 7 0.66 12.85 -12.39
N ARG A 8 0.75 14.01 -13.04
CA ARG A 8 -0.41 14.72 -13.52
C ARG A 8 -0.88 14.10 -14.84
N ALA A 9 -2.19 13.92 -15.01
CA ALA A 9 -2.77 13.47 -16.28
C ALA A 9 -2.55 14.53 -17.37
N THR A 10 -2.36 14.07 -18.60
CA THR A 10 -2.22 14.95 -19.77
C THR A 10 -3.54 15.64 -20.11
N ASP A 11 -4.65 14.93 -19.88
CA ASP A 11 -6.01 15.41 -20.10
C ASP A 11 -6.97 14.68 -19.16
N GLY A 12 -8.18 15.23 -18.97
CA GLY A 12 -9.21 14.67 -18.10
C GLY A 12 -9.07 15.08 -16.63
N HIS A 13 -9.99 14.57 -15.81
CA HIS A 13 -10.13 14.91 -14.42
C HIS A 13 -10.11 13.65 -13.54
N ILE A 14 -9.59 13.79 -12.34
CA ILE A 14 -9.64 12.76 -11.30
C ILE A 14 -10.33 13.37 -10.08
N TYR A 15 -11.38 12.70 -9.60
CA TYR A 15 -12.13 13.14 -8.45
C TYR A 15 -11.87 12.21 -7.26
N PHE A 16 -11.56 12.80 -6.11
CA PHE A 16 -11.49 12.10 -4.85
C PHE A 16 -12.51 12.70 -3.89
N ASN A 17 -13.44 11.88 -3.43
CA ASN A 17 -14.59 12.31 -2.60
C ASN A 17 -15.39 13.49 -3.21
N GLY A 18 -15.50 13.53 -4.53
CA GLY A 18 -16.23 14.57 -5.27
C GLY A 18 -15.45 15.86 -5.58
N GLU A 19 -14.21 15.98 -5.09
CA GLU A 19 -13.32 17.11 -5.35
C GLU A 19 -12.32 16.75 -6.46
N ASP A 20 -12.11 17.68 -7.42
CA ASP A 20 -11.10 17.50 -8.47
C ASP A 20 -9.70 17.68 -7.88
N ILE A 21 -8.86 16.65 -7.99
CA ILE A 21 -7.48 16.71 -7.46
C ILE A 21 -6.59 17.70 -8.24
N TYR A 22 -7.04 18.22 -9.38
CA TYR A 22 -6.30 19.18 -10.20
C TYR A 22 -6.69 20.63 -9.95
N ASP A 23 -7.65 20.90 -9.07
CA ASP A 23 -7.99 22.25 -8.65
C ASP A 23 -6.80 22.95 -7.99
N LYS A 24 -6.70 24.29 -8.22
CA LYS A 24 -5.54 25.07 -7.76
C LYS A 24 -5.29 25.02 -6.26
N ASP A 25 -6.36 24.95 -5.48
CA ASP A 25 -6.32 24.97 -4.02
C ASP A 25 -6.42 23.58 -3.39
N TYR A 26 -6.35 22.51 -4.21
CA TYR A 26 -6.45 21.15 -3.71
C TYR A 26 -5.21 20.73 -2.91
N ASP A 27 -5.43 20.25 -1.70
CA ASP A 27 -4.34 19.79 -0.81
C ASP A 27 -3.80 18.42 -1.20
N MET A 28 -2.77 18.42 -2.04
CA MET A 28 -2.08 17.20 -2.49
C MET A 28 -1.42 16.41 -1.35
N LYS A 29 -1.03 17.07 -0.24
CA LYS A 29 -0.47 16.38 0.92
C LYS A 29 -1.56 15.58 1.62
N LYS A 30 -2.75 16.16 1.74
CA LYS A 30 -3.94 15.49 2.28
C LYS A 30 -4.34 14.30 1.39
N LEU A 31 -4.35 14.45 0.05
CA LEU A 31 -4.62 13.36 -0.88
C LEU A 31 -3.66 12.19 -0.65
N ARG A 32 -2.36 12.44 -0.61
CA ARG A 32 -1.33 11.39 -0.42
C ARG A 32 -1.38 10.71 0.94
N SER A 33 -1.94 11.34 1.94
CA SER A 33 -2.22 10.70 3.22
C SER A 33 -3.44 9.77 3.17
N LYS A 34 -4.38 10.02 2.24
CA LYS A 34 -5.62 9.27 2.09
C LYS A 34 -5.55 8.18 1.01
N VAL A 35 -4.71 8.37 -0.01
CA VAL A 35 -4.52 7.45 -1.12
C VAL A 35 -3.10 6.90 -1.05
N GLY A 36 -2.96 5.77 -0.37
CA GLY A 36 -1.70 5.05 -0.25
C GLY A 36 -1.35 4.31 -1.53
N LEU A 37 -0.06 4.30 -1.89
CA LEU A 37 0.45 3.58 -3.05
C LEU A 37 1.64 2.70 -2.65
N VAL A 38 1.54 1.42 -2.98
CA VAL A 38 2.65 0.46 -2.90
C VAL A 38 3.07 0.14 -4.33
N PHE A 39 4.30 0.47 -4.67
CA PHE A 39 4.86 0.26 -6.01
C PHE A 39 5.22 -1.20 -6.26
N GLN A 40 5.42 -1.53 -7.54
CA GLN A 40 6.05 -2.79 -7.95
C GLN A 40 7.44 -2.92 -7.32
N TYR A 41 7.77 -4.10 -6.79
CA TYR A 41 9.00 -4.36 -6.01
C TYR A 41 9.15 -3.43 -4.78
N PRO A 42 8.15 -3.40 -3.89
CA PRO A 42 8.13 -2.48 -2.75
C PRO A 42 9.26 -2.72 -1.76
N GLU A 43 9.90 -3.89 -1.81
CA GLU A 43 11.10 -4.23 -1.05
C GLU A 43 12.29 -3.30 -1.28
N HIS A 44 12.33 -2.60 -2.41
CA HIS A 44 13.35 -1.59 -2.69
C HIS A 44 13.10 -0.24 -2.01
N GLN A 45 11.94 -0.10 -1.38
CA GLN A 45 11.56 1.13 -0.66
C GLN A 45 11.94 1.10 0.82
N LEU A 46 12.41 -0.06 1.32
CA LEU A 46 12.83 -0.21 2.71
C LEU A 46 14.26 0.30 2.88
N PHE A 47 14.47 1.21 3.82
CA PHE A 47 15.74 1.93 3.99
C PHE A 47 16.16 2.16 5.44
N GLU A 48 15.28 1.93 6.42
CA GLU A 48 15.57 2.11 7.83
C GLU A 48 16.39 0.95 8.42
N ILE A 49 16.93 1.14 9.62
CA ILE A 49 17.78 0.17 10.31
C ILE A 49 17.00 -1.10 10.66
N ASP A 50 15.75 -0.95 11.04
CA ASP A 50 14.84 -2.03 11.41
C ASP A 50 13.45 -1.83 10.82
N VAL A 51 12.69 -2.93 10.77
CA VAL A 51 11.34 -3.01 10.21
C VAL A 51 10.39 -2.02 10.90
N PHE A 52 10.43 -1.96 12.24
CA PHE A 52 9.52 -1.10 13.00
C PHE A 52 9.76 0.37 12.70
N SER A 53 11.02 0.78 12.63
CA SER A 53 11.43 2.15 12.27
C SER A 53 10.97 2.52 10.87
N ASP A 54 11.08 1.59 9.91
CA ASP A 54 10.64 1.78 8.52
C ASP A 54 9.13 2.05 8.45
N VAL A 55 8.32 1.25 9.14
CA VAL A 55 6.86 1.43 9.19
C VAL A 55 6.46 2.71 9.94
N CYS A 56 7.26 3.17 10.90
CA CYS A 56 7.05 4.45 11.59
C CYS A 56 7.27 5.68 10.70
N PHE A 57 7.99 5.55 9.60
CA PHE A 57 8.38 6.69 8.76
C PHE A 57 7.19 7.47 8.20
N GLY A 58 6.19 6.76 7.63
CA GLY A 58 4.96 7.39 7.10
C GLY A 58 4.21 8.21 8.15
N PRO A 59 3.82 7.62 9.29
CA PRO A 59 3.15 8.35 10.38
C PRO A 59 3.95 9.52 10.96
N LYS A 60 5.28 9.41 11.06
CA LYS A 60 6.16 10.53 11.45
C LYS A 60 6.02 11.71 10.49
N ASN A 61 6.01 11.46 9.17
CA ASN A 61 5.87 12.48 8.15
C ASN A 61 4.48 13.16 8.14
N LEU A 62 3.47 12.51 8.72
CA LEU A 62 2.16 13.12 8.95
C LEU A 62 2.17 14.09 10.14
N GLY A 63 3.26 14.16 10.91
CA GLY A 63 3.39 15.03 12.07
C GLY A 63 2.70 14.51 13.33
N LEU A 64 2.47 13.20 13.42
CA LEU A 64 1.86 12.55 14.59
C LEU A 64 2.87 12.49 15.74
N ASP A 65 2.35 12.50 16.97
CA ASP A 65 3.17 12.31 18.16
C ASP A 65 3.76 10.88 18.22
N LYS A 66 4.85 10.73 18.99
CA LYS A 66 5.60 9.47 19.06
C LYS A 66 4.74 8.27 19.43
N LYS A 67 3.82 8.44 20.39
CA LYS A 67 2.98 7.35 20.88
C LYS A 67 2.01 6.85 19.80
N GLU A 68 1.37 7.78 19.09
CA GLU A 68 0.46 7.45 17.97
C GLU A 68 1.23 6.81 16.80
N VAL A 69 2.44 7.29 16.49
CA VAL A 69 3.32 6.69 15.47
C VAL A 69 3.61 5.23 15.79
N GLU A 70 4.09 4.94 17.00
CA GLU A 70 4.42 3.58 17.44
C GLU A 70 3.18 2.67 17.46
N LEU A 71 2.05 3.16 17.93
CA LEU A 71 0.79 2.41 17.93
C LEU A 71 0.34 2.03 16.53
N ARG A 72 0.37 2.98 15.59
CA ARG A 72 -0.02 2.72 14.19
C ARG A 72 0.92 1.77 13.49
N ALA A 73 2.23 1.90 13.72
CA ALA A 73 3.21 0.99 13.15
C ALA A 73 3.02 -0.44 13.66
N TYR A 74 2.85 -0.60 14.97
CA TYR A 74 2.58 -1.91 15.58
C TYR A 74 1.29 -2.54 15.01
N ASP A 75 0.19 -1.81 15.00
CA ASP A 75 -1.10 -2.28 14.47
C ASP A 75 -1.00 -2.68 12.98
N ALA A 76 -0.30 -1.87 12.16
CA ALA A 76 -0.10 -2.16 10.75
C ALA A 76 0.72 -3.44 10.52
N LEU A 77 1.80 -3.64 11.27
CA LEU A 77 2.62 -4.85 11.20
C LEU A 77 1.85 -6.11 11.59
N LYS A 78 1.01 -6.00 12.63
CA LYS A 78 0.12 -7.12 13.03
C LYS A 78 -0.91 -7.43 11.94
N LYS A 79 -1.51 -6.42 11.31
CA LYS A 79 -2.50 -6.58 10.24
C LYS A 79 -1.93 -7.27 9.00
N VAL A 80 -0.67 -7.04 8.66
CA VAL A 80 -0.02 -7.76 7.55
C VAL A 80 0.52 -9.13 7.96
N GLY A 81 0.29 -9.55 9.19
CA GLY A 81 0.68 -10.88 9.69
C GLY A 81 2.19 -11.07 9.79
N LEU A 82 2.94 -10.01 10.10
CA LEU A 82 4.37 -10.13 10.36
C LEU A 82 4.59 -10.61 11.80
N PRO A 83 5.43 -11.63 12.04
CA PRO A 83 5.77 -12.08 13.39
C PRO A 83 6.51 -11.01 14.20
N ASP A 84 6.24 -10.90 15.49
CA ASP A 84 6.78 -9.85 16.38
C ASP A 84 8.30 -9.89 16.49
N GLU A 85 8.89 -11.08 16.40
CA GLU A 85 10.35 -11.28 16.45
C GLU A 85 11.08 -10.62 15.26
N LEU A 86 10.36 -10.29 14.17
CA LEU A 86 10.92 -9.63 13.00
C LEU A 86 10.88 -8.09 13.07
N PHE A 87 10.17 -7.51 14.05
CA PHE A 87 9.94 -6.05 14.08
C PHE A 87 11.23 -5.25 14.25
N TYR A 88 12.21 -5.78 14.97
CA TYR A 88 13.48 -5.12 15.24
C TYR A 88 14.65 -5.71 14.44
N GLN A 89 14.34 -6.56 13.46
CA GLN A 89 15.34 -7.07 12.53
C GLN A 89 15.55 -6.10 11.37
N SER A 90 16.72 -6.21 10.73
CA SER A 90 17.01 -5.45 9.52
C SER A 90 16.06 -5.87 8.39
N PRO A 91 15.43 -4.93 7.66
CA PRO A 91 14.61 -5.26 6.50
C PRO A 91 15.36 -6.07 5.44
N PHE A 92 16.69 -5.94 5.38
CA PHE A 92 17.52 -6.66 4.38
C PHE A 92 17.64 -8.16 4.66
N GLU A 93 17.39 -8.60 5.89
CA GLU A 93 17.44 -10.02 6.30
C GLU A 93 16.11 -10.75 6.03
N LEU A 94 15.06 -10.03 5.67
CA LEU A 94 13.74 -10.59 5.43
C LEU A 94 13.65 -11.26 4.06
N SER A 95 12.77 -12.28 3.94
CA SER A 95 12.36 -12.84 2.65
C SER A 95 11.62 -11.80 1.79
N GLY A 96 11.56 -11.99 0.47
CA GLY A 96 10.85 -11.08 -0.43
C GLY A 96 9.38 -10.87 -0.04
N GLY A 97 8.68 -11.95 0.36
CA GLY A 97 7.30 -11.87 0.85
C GLY A 97 7.16 -11.08 2.15
N GLN A 98 8.10 -11.25 3.08
CA GLN A 98 8.14 -10.48 4.33
C GLN A 98 8.41 -9.00 4.08
N LYS A 99 9.40 -8.66 3.23
CA LYS A 99 9.69 -7.27 2.81
C LYS A 99 8.45 -6.61 2.22
N ARG A 100 7.72 -7.33 1.38
CA ARG A 100 6.47 -6.85 0.76
C ARG A 100 5.39 -6.54 1.80
N ARG A 101 5.23 -7.41 2.81
CA ARG A 101 4.32 -7.15 3.93
C ARG A 101 4.73 -5.91 4.73
N VAL A 102 6.03 -5.72 4.97
CA VAL A 102 6.55 -4.51 5.64
C VAL A 102 6.22 -3.25 4.85
N ALA A 103 6.45 -3.24 3.53
CA ALA A 103 6.13 -2.10 2.69
C ALA A 103 4.62 -1.78 2.66
N ILE A 104 3.76 -2.80 2.63
CA ILE A 104 2.31 -2.62 2.77
C ILE A 104 1.99 -2.03 4.15
N ALA A 105 2.61 -2.53 5.23
CA ALA A 105 2.42 -2.01 6.58
C ALA A 105 2.81 -0.54 6.70
N GLY A 106 3.92 -0.11 6.07
CA GLY A 106 4.36 1.28 6.05
C GLY A 106 3.31 2.23 5.48
N VAL A 107 2.61 1.81 4.43
CA VAL A 107 1.49 2.57 3.86
C VAL A 107 0.24 2.51 4.74
N LEU A 108 -0.10 1.33 5.29
CA LEU A 108 -1.26 1.14 6.17
C LEU A 108 -1.16 1.93 7.46
N ALA A 109 0.05 2.11 8.00
CA ALA A 109 0.28 2.89 9.22
C ALA A 109 -0.15 4.36 9.09
N MET A 110 -0.23 4.88 7.87
CA MET A 110 -0.78 6.21 7.60
C MET A 110 -2.32 6.25 7.68
N LYS A 111 -3.01 5.10 7.81
CA LYS A 111 -4.47 4.93 7.80
C LYS A 111 -5.11 5.54 6.54
N PRO A 112 -4.73 5.11 5.34
CA PRO A 112 -5.33 5.60 4.10
C PRO A 112 -6.79 5.17 3.97
N GLU A 113 -7.56 5.86 3.14
CA GLU A 113 -8.94 5.49 2.74
C GLU A 113 -8.92 4.56 1.52
N VAL A 114 -7.90 4.71 0.67
CA VAL A 114 -7.67 3.90 -0.52
C VAL A 114 -6.24 3.38 -0.52
N LEU A 115 -6.06 2.09 -0.79
CA LEU A 115 -4.76 1.46 -0.97
C LEU A 115 -4.62 0.99 -2.41
N ILE A 116 -3.65 1.53 -3.12
CA ILE A 116 -3.30 1.11 -4.48
C ILE A 116 -2.09 0.19 -4.39
N LEU A 117 -2.22 -1.01 -4.95
CA LEU A 117 -1.17 -2.02 -5.02
C LEU A 117 -0.81 -2.24 -6.49
N ASP A 118 0.41 -1.88 -6.87
CA ASP A 118 0.89 -2.01 -8.23
C ASP A 118 1.72 -3.29 -8.35
N GLU A 119 1.18 -4.29 -9.06
CA GLU A 119 1.78 -5.62 -9.28
C GLU A 119 2.26 -6.29 -7.98
N PRO A 120 1.43 -6.42 -6.92
CA PRO A 120 1.89 -6.89 -5.61
C PRO A 120 2.35 -8.34 -5.59
N THR A 121 2.08 -9.11 -6.64
CA THR A 121 2.48 -10.52 -6.79
C THR A 121 3.72 -10.70 -7.68
N ALA A 122 4.23 -9.63 -8.30
CA ALA A 122 5.35 -9.70 -9.22
C ALA A 122 6.60 -10.34 -8.58
N GLY A 123 7.23 -11.29 -9.27
CA GLY A 123 8.45 -11.94 -8.81
C GLY A 123 8.28 -12.96 -7.68
N LEU A 124 7.05 -13.23 -7.24
CA LEU A 124 6.78 -14.29 -6.27
C LEU A 124 6.52 -15.63 -6.95
N ASP A 125 6.85 -16.71 -6.27
CA ASP A 125 6.43 -18.06 -6.61
C ASP A 125 4.89 -18.22 -6.44
N PRO A 126 4.25 -19.25 -6.99
CA PRO A 126 2.79 -19.41 -6.91
C PRO A 126 2.26 -19.37 -5.48
N LYS A 127 2.93 -20.04 -4.54
CA LYS A 127 2.53 -20.04 -3.13
C LYS A 127 2.60 -18.66 -2.49
N GLY A 128 3.69 -17.92 -2.73
CA GLY A 128 3.86 -16.55 -2.25
C GLY A 128 2.84 -15.58 -2.83
N ARG A 129 2.40 -15.78 -4.09
CA ARG A 129 1.31 -14.99 -4.69
C ARG A 129 0.01 -15.21 -3.95
N ASP A 130 -0.39 -16.47 -3.75
CA ASP A 130 -1.63 -16.82 -3.04
C ASP A 130 -1.62 -16.27 -1.61
N GLU A 131 -0.51 -16.40 -0.89
CA GLU A 131 -0.37 -15.87 0.46
C GLU A 131 -0.57 -14.35 0.51
N ILE A 132 0.02 -13.59 -0.42
CA ILE A 132 -0.14 -12.14 -0.49
C ILE A 132 -1.56 -11.75 -0.87
N LEU A 133 -2.18 -12.41 -1.86
CA LEU A 133 -3.56 -12.09 -2.27
C LEU A 133 -4.56 -12.41 -1.17
N GLN A 134 -4.42 -13.54 -0.48
CA GLN A 134 -5.24 -13.87 0.70
C GLN A 134 -5.07 -12.83 1.81
N GLN A 135 -3.83 -12.38 2.06
CA GLN A 135 -3.56 -11.34 3.05
C GLN A 135 -4.21 -10.01 2.68
N ILE A 136 -4.17 -9.61 1.39
CA ILE A 136 -4.83 -8.41 0.88
C ILE A 136 -6.35 -8.52 1.05
N LYS A 137 -6.94 -9.66 0.70
CA LYS A 137 -8.39 -9.89 0.87
C LYS A 137 -8.81 -9.86 2.33
N LYS A 138 -8.05 -10.50 3.20
CA LYS A 138 -8.26 -10.46 4.65
C LYS A 138 -8.21 -9.02 5.17
N LEU A 139 -7.20 -8.27 4.79
CA LEU A 139 -7.05 -6.87 5.16
C LEU A 139 -8.26 -6.04 4.73
N GLN A 140 -8.72 -6.18 3.49
CA GLN A 140 -9.90 -5.49 2.97
C GLN A 140 -11.16 -5.84 3.80
N THR A 141 -11.36 -7.11 4.12
CA THR A 141 -12.52 -7.58 4.88
C THR A 141 -12.51 -7.04 6.32
N GLU A 142 -11.34 -7.02 6.98
CA GLU A 142 -11.20 -6.59 8.37
C GLU A 142 -11.26 -5.07 8.56
N THR A 143 -10.81 -4.31 7.55
CA THR A 143 -10.70 -2.84 7.67
C THR A 143 -11.77 -2.07 6.90
N GLY A 144 -12.45 -2.69 5.94
CA GLY A 144 -13.33 -2.01 5.00
C GLY A 144 -12.61 -1.07 4.03
N LEU A 145 -11.27 -1.19 3.92
CA LEU A 145 -10.43 -0.36 3.08
C LEU A 145 -10.77 -0.57 1.59
N THR A 146 -10.85 0.50 0.83
CA THR A 146 -10.93 0.39 -0.63
C THR A 146 -9.56 0.01 -1.18
N ILE A 147 -9.47 -1.16 -1.82
CA ILE A 147 -8.22 -1.63 -2.41
C ILE A 147 -8.33 -1.64 -3.93
N LEU A 148 -7.36 -1.02 -4.59
CA LEU A 148 -7.21 -1.03 -6.04
C LEU A 148 -5.96 -1.83 -6.38
N LEU A 149 -6.17 -2.98 -7.03
CA LEU A 149 -5.11 -3.89 -7.43
C LEU A 149 -4.82 -3.71 -8.92
N VAL A 150 -3.60 -3.38 -9.26
CA VAL A 150 -3.12 -3.36 -10.65
C VAL A 150 -2.36 -4.65 -10.91
N SER A 151 -2.78 -5.43 -11.90
CA SER A 151 -2.12 -6.67 -12.29
C SER A 151 -2.31 -6.97 -13.77
N HIS A 152 -1.33 -7.62 -14.36
CA HIS A 152 -1.43 -8.20 -15.70
C HIS A 152 -1.87 -9.68 -15.67
N SER A 153 -1.92 -10.32 -14.50
CA SER A 153 -2.35 -11.71 -14.29
C SER A 153 -3.80 -11.76 -13.87
N MET A 154 -4.70 -11.87 -14.83
CA MET A 154 -6.15 -11.90 -14.57
C MET A 154 -6.57 -13.15 -13.79
N GLU A 155 -5.94 -14.29 -14.05
CA GLU A 155 -6.26 -15.58 -13.39
C GLU A 155 -5.95 -15.50 -11.89
N ASP A 156 -4.79 -14.90 -11.53
CA ASP A 156 -4.35 -14.81 -10.14
C ASP A 156 -5.25 -13.89 -9.29
N VAL A 157 -5.87 -12.87 -9.89
CA VAL A 157 -6.62 -11.86 -9.12
C VAL A 157 -8.14 -12.02 -9.17
N ALA A 158 -8.69 -12.71 -10.16
CA ALA A 158 -10.13 -12.82 -10.38
C ALA A 158 -10.89 -13.38 -9.16
N GLU A 159 -10.26 -14.29 -8.40
CA GLU A 159 -10.86 -14.89 -7.21
C GLU A 159 -10.92 -13.93 -6.00
N TYR A 160 -10.04 -12.91 -5.99
CA TYR A 160 -9.83 -12.05 -4.83
C TYR A 160 -10.51 -10.68 -4.93
N VAL A 161 -11.02 -10.31 -6.12
CA VAL A 161 -11.57 -8.97 -6.36
C VAL A 161 -13.08 -9.00 -6.59
N ASP A 162 -13.76 -7.93 -6.20
CA ASP A 162 -15.21 -7.79 -6.36
C ASP A 162 -15.57 -7.16 -7.72
N ARG A 163 -14.63 -6.44 -8.35
CA ARG A 163 -14.81 -5.76 -9.63
C ARG A 163 -13.51 -5.75 -10.43
N ILE A 164 -13.62 -5.94 -11.74
CA ILE A 164 -12.49 -5.90 -12.67
C ILE A 164 -12.73 -4.79 -13.70
N ILE A 165 -11.68 -4.01 -13.96
CA ILE A 165 -11.61 -3.02 -15.04
C ILE A 165 -10.46 -3.43 -15.95
N VAL A 166 -10.76 -3.73 -17.20
CA VAL A 166 -9.76 -4.11 -18.20
C VAL A 166 -9.36 -2.87 -18.99
N MET A 167 -8.06 -2.59 -19.02
CA MET A 167 -7.49 -1.50 -19.80
C MET A 167 -6.90 -2.05 -21.10
N ASN A 168 -7.28 -1.46 -22.24
CA ASN A 168 -6.72 -1.83 -23.53
C ASN A 168 -6.26 -0.56 -24.27
N LYS A 169 -4.96 -0.41 -24.51
CA LYS A 169 -4.34 0.73 -25.22
C LYS A 169 -4.76 2.10 -24.65
N GLY A 170 -4.97 2.17 -23.35
CA GLY A 170 -5.32 3.41 -22.65
C GLY A 170 -6.82 3.71 -22.56
N SER A 171 -7.66 2.77 -22.97
CA SER A 171 -9.14 2.87 -22.89
C SER A 171 -9.76 1.60 -22.33
#